data_c8f501e885547a833b5944f971946baf
#
_entry.id   c8f501e885547a833b5944f971946baf
#
_cell.length_a   1.000
_cell.length_b   1.000
_cell.length_c   1.000
_cell.angle_alpha   90.00
_cell.angle_beta   90.00
_cell.angle_gamma   90.00
#
_symmetry.space_group_name_H-M   'P 1'
#
loop_
_entity.id
_entity.type
_entity.pdbx_description
1 polymer ?
#
loop_
_entity_poly.entity_id
_entity_poly.type
_entity_poly.pdbx_seq_one_letter_code
_entity_poly.pdbx_strand_id
1 'polypeptide(L)'
;MDLQDILLHDETIFKDVRVFNSDYLPEEFKLRQSQMEEMAFSLRPALHGGKPSNNILLGPPATGKTTAVKKLFEMAQLDCEDDIICVYVNCQLHSTKFGIFSQIYKKIFGHNPPETGVPFARIYNKIMNELYDTDKALIVALDDINHLFHGNIISQIFYDILRAHESYEGVRTGIFAVLSDVEFRFILDKNVGSIFNAAEINFKPYTYEETYNILKERVNLGFYPNVISNDLLEEITTYTFENGDLRLGIDLLRISGNNAEVRASRRIEYGDVEKAFKVSKSVSLRYILNSLSDKEKTLLRFITRMDKKNITSGQLYEEYNRENKIGYATYNRQINKLEFLRLIDTTYTGSGKKGNSRYINLRFDSKQIQENLPQQKRRSL
;
A
#
# COMPACT_ATOMS: atom_id res chain seq x y z
N MET A 1 30.02 -23.70 -13.00
CA MET A 1 28.84 -23.44 -13.86
C MET A 1 29.15 -22.20 -14.66
N ASP A 2 29.18 -22.33 -15.97
CA ASP A 2 29.41 -21.19 -16.85
C ASP A 2 28.14 -20.28 -16.82
N LEU A 3 28.32 -18.99 -17.06
CA LEU A 3 27.20 -18.04 -17.13
C LEU A 3 26.14 -18.46 -18.17
N GLN A 4 26.58 -19.11 -19.27
CA GLN A 4 25.69 -19.68 -20.28
C GLN A 4 24.87 -20.86 -19.74
N ASP A 5 25.46 -21.73 -18.92
CA ASP A 5 24.76 -22.85 -18.30
C ASP A 5 23.66 -22.36 -17.35
N ILE A 6 23.91 -21.26 -16.62
CA ILE A 6 22.91 -20.66 -15.71
C ILE A 6 21.73 -20.04 -16.48
N LEU A 7 22.02 -19.40 -17.62
CA LEU A 7 21.00 -18.72 -18.43
C LEU A 7 20.18 -19.69 -19.29
N LEU A 8 20.73 -20.85 -19.62
CA LEU A 8 20.12 -21.87 -20.50
C LEU A 8 19.58 -23.08 -19.72
N HIS A 9 19.56 -23.02 -18.38
CA HIS A 9 19.06 -24.11 -17.57
C HIS A 9 17.53 -24.19 -17.69
N ASP A 10 17.04 -25.17 -18.46
CA ASP A 10 15.60 -25.35 -18.74
C ASP A 10 14.81 -25.97 -17.59
N GLU A 11 15.49 -26.51 -16.55
CA GLU A 11 14.81 -27.10 -15.39
C GLU A 11 14.47 -26.04 -14.35
N THR A 12 13.19 -25.78 -14.15
CA THR A 12 12.67 -24.88 -13.11
C THR A 12 11.66 -25.59 -12.23
N ILE A 13 11.60 -25.20 -10.94
CA ILE A 13 10.54 -25.62 -10.02
C ILE A 13 9.30 -24.72 -10.10
N PHE A 14 9.39 -23.60 -10.82
CA PHE A 14 8.27 -22.70 -11.03
C PHE A 14 7.45 -23.15 -12.24
N LYS A 15 6.17 -23.36 -12.01
CA LYS A 15 5.18 -23.54 -13.09
C LYS A 15 4.85 -22.18 -13.72
N ASP A 16 4.66 -21.14 -12.90
CA ASP A 16 4.49 -19.76 -13.32
C ASP A 16 5.04 -18.80 -12.24
N VAL A 17 6.23 -18.26 -12.48
CA VAL A 17 6.88 -17.34 -11.55
C VAL A 17 6.13 -16.02 -11.39
N ARG A 18 5.33 -15.60 -12.39
CA ARG A 18 4.56 -14.34 -12.38
C ARG A 18 3.54 -14.30 -11.26
N VAL A 19 3.06 -15.48 -10.82
CA VAL A 19 2.12 -15.62 -9.69
C VAL A 19 2.67 -15.02 -8.39
N PHE A 20 3.99 -14.96 -8.24
CA PHE A 20 4.66 -14.38 -7.07
C PHE A 20 5.03 -12.90 -7.22
N ASN A 21 4.64 -12.25 -8.30
CA ASN A 21 4.86 -10.82 -8.48
C ASN A 21 3.85 -10.00 -7.67
N SER A 22 4.26 -8.82 -7.23
CA SER A 22 3.43 -7.89 -6.45
C SER A 22 2.25 -7.29 -7.25
N ASP A 23 2.33 -7.30 -8.57
CA ASP A 23 1.33 -6.79 -9.50
C ASP A 23 0.39 -7.88 -10.05
N TYR A 24 0.62 -9.14 -9.68
CA TYR A 24 -0.24 -10.26 -10.10
C TYR A 24 -1.68 -10.08 -9.58
N LEU A 25 -2.63 -10.10 -10.50
CA LEU A 25 -4.07 -10.09 -10.19
C LEU A 25 -4.60 -11.53 -10.24
N PRO A 26 -5.13 -12.07 -9.12
CA PRO A 26 -5.72 -13.40 -9.11
C PRO A 26 -6.98 -13.43 -9.98
N GLU A 27 -7.23 -14.55 -10.64
CA GLU A 27 -8.47 -14.75 -11.42
C GLU A 27 -9.69 -14.72 -10.50
N GLU A 28 -9.63 -15.41 -9.37
CA GLU A 28 -10.65 -15.41 -8.34
C GLU A 28 -10.20 -14.58 -7.12
N PHE A 29 -11.04 -13.66 -6.65
CA PHE A 29 -10.77 -12.81 -5.50
C PHE A 29 -11.84 -12.94 -4.41
N LYS A 30 -12.02 -14.18 -3.93
CA LYS A 30 -13.13 -14.60 -3.06
C LYS A 30 -13.13 -13.95 -1.67
N LEU A 31 -11.95 -13.73 -1.08
CA LEU A 31 -11.84 -13.27 0.32
C LEU A 31 -12.22 -11.80 0.55
N ARG A 32 -12.53 -11.05 -0.50
CA ARG A 32 -12.97 -9.65 -0.47
C ARG A 32 -14.24 -9.41 -1.26
N GLN A 33 -15.04 -10.44 -1.40
CA GLN A 33 -16.26 -10.38 -2.23
C GLN A 33 -17.23 -9.31 -1.73
N SER A 34 -17.46 -9.17 -0.42
CA SER A 34 -18.34 -8.14 0.14
C SER A 34 -17.86 -6.73 -0.20
N GLN A 35 -16.55 -6.47 -0.10
CA GLN A 35 -15.96 -5.18 -0.47
C GLN A 35 -16.07 -4.92 -1.98
N MET A 36 -15.88 -5.97 -2.80
CA MET A 36 -16.06 -5.89 -4.26
C MET A 36 -17.51 -5.56 -4.60
N GLU A 37 -18.49 -6.20 -3.95
CA GLU A 37 -19.92 -5.94 -4.13
C GLU A 37 -20.28 -4.50 -3.74
N GLU A 38 -19.80 -4.00 -2.58
CA GLU A 38 -20.02 -2.61 -2.15
C GLU A 38 -19.47 -1.60 -3.17
N MET A 39 -18.25 -1.85 -3.69
CA MET A 39 -17.68 -1.01 -4.76
C MET A 39 -18.48 -1.10 -6.06
N ALA A 40 -18.92 -2.29 -6.46
CA ALA A 40 -19.73 -2.49 -7.66
C ALA A 40 -21.09 -1.77 -7.55
N PHE A 41 -21.73 -1.81 -6.39
CA PHE A 41 -22.96 -1.03 -6.13
C PHE A 41 -22.73 0.46 -6.30
N SER A 42 -21.54 0.96 -6.00
CA SER A 42 -21.20 2.37 -6.18
C SER A 42 -21.03 2.78 -7.66
N LEU A 43 -20.70 1.83 -8.54
CA LEU A 43 -20.65 2.07 -10.00
C LEU A 43 -22.05 2.01 -10.65
N ARG A 44 -22.96 1.24 -10.08
CA ARG A 44 -24.27 0.96 -10.69
C ARG A 44 -25.08 2.20 -11.12
N PRO A 45 -25.12 3.33 -10.38
CA PRO A 45 -25.81 4.51 -10.86
C PRO A 45 -25.31 5.01 -12.21
N ALA A 46 -24.00 4.90 -12.47
CA ALA A 46 -23.39 5.33 -13.73
C ALA A 46 -23.91 4.55 -14.95
N LEU A 47 -24.21 3.26 -14.77
CA LEU A 47 -24.78 2.39 -15.82
C LEU A 47 -26.24 2.75 -16.19
N HIS A 48 -26.88 3.62 -15.41
CA HIS A 48 -28.24 4.08 -15.62
C HIS A 48 -28.32 5.60 -15.82
N GLY A 49 -27.24 6.23 -16.31
CA GLY A 49 -27.18 7.66 -16.59
C GLY A 49 -27.04 8.55 -15.35
N GLY A 50 -26.85 7.98 -14.15
CA GLY A 50 -26.60 8.72 -12.91
C GLY A 50 -25.13 8.96 -12.63
N LYS A 51 -24.84 9.70 -11.54
CA LYS A 51 -23.46 9.86 -11.04
C LYS A 51 -23.05 8.62 -10.24
N PRO A 52 -21.82 8.09 -10.45
CA PRO A 52 -21.28 7.06 -9.58
C PRO A 52 -21.11 7.58 -8.15
N SER A 53 -21.28 6.70 -7.16
CA SER A 53 -21.03 7.04 -5.76
C SER A 53 -19.54 7.03 -5.45
N ASN A 54 -19.11 7.96 -4.58
CA ASN A 54 -17.72 7.99 -4.13
C ASN A 54 -17.48 6.97 -3.01
N ASN A 55 -16.26 6.43 -2.95
CA ASN A 55 -15.85 5.49 -1.92
C ASN A 55 -14.53 5.88 -1.26
N ILE A 56 -14.40 5.54 0.02
CA ILE A 56 -13.15 5.53 0.77
C ILE A 56 -12.83 4.10 1.14
N LEU A 57 -11.75 3.56 0.60
CA LEU A 57 -11.27 2.21 0.93
C LEU A 57 -10.20 2.32 2.03
N LEU A 58 -10.55 1.88 3.23
CA LEU A 58 -9.72 1.98 4.43
C LEU A 58 -9.21 0.62 4.87
N GLY A 59 -7.98 0.60 5.37
CA GLY A 59 -7.41 -0.59 6.00
C GLY A 59 -5.88 -0.61 5.93
N PRO A 60 -5.23 -1.43 6.76
CA PRO A 60 -3.78 -1.55 6.76
C PRO A 60 -3.19 -1.90 5.39
N PRO A 61 -1.88 -1.68 5.17
CA PRO A 61 -1.19 -2.17 3.97
C PRO A 61 -1.40 -3.69 3.78
N ALA A 62 -1.31 -4.15 2.54
CA ALA A 62 -1.41 -5.56 2.16
C ALA A 62 -2.74 -6.28 2.51
N THR A 63 -3.84 -5.53 2.68
CA THR A 63 -5.19 -6.08 2.92
C THR A 63 -6.01 -6.31 1.65
N GLY A 64 -5.42 -6.08 0.46
CA GLY A 64 -6.05 -6.34 -0.82
C GLY A 64 -6.83 -5.17 -1.44
N LYS A 65 -6.74 -3.94 -0.90
CA LYS A 65 -7.45 -2.76 -1.44
C LYS A 65 -7.13 -2.48 -2.91
N THR A 66 -5.85 -2.35 -3.23
CA THR A 66 -5.36 -2.12 -4.60
C THR A 66 -5.80 -3.22 -5.55
N THR A 67 -5.69 -4.48 -5.12
CA THR A 67 -6.08 -5.65 -5.90
C THR A 67 -7.58 -5.64 -6.17
N ALA A 68 -8.41 -5.33 -5.16
CA ALA A 68 -9.86 -5.24 -5.29
C ALA A 68 -10.28 -4.16 -6.30
N VAL A 69 -9.69 -2.97 -6.22
CA VAL A 69 -9.96 -1.88 -7.17
C VAL A 69 -9.58 -2.27 -8.60
N LYS A 70 -8.37 -2.80 -8.79
CA LYS A 70 -7.90 -3.21 -10.12
C LYS A 70 -8.78 -4.32 -10.71
N LYS A 71 -9.16 -5.31 -9.88
CA LYS A 71 -10.03 -6.40 -10.33
C LYS A 71 -11.42 -5.90 -10.71
N LEU A 72 -12.02 -5.04 -9.89
CA LEU A 72 -13.30 -4.42 -10.22
C LEU A 72 -13.22 -3.62 -11.53
N PHE A 73 -12.16 -2.81 -11.71
CA PHE A 73 -11.99 -2.00 -12.91
C PHE A 73 -11.72 -2.84 -14.16
N GLU A 74 -11.03 -3.98 -14.02
CA GLU A 74 -10.88 -4.95 -15.10
C GLU A 74 -12.24 -5.51 -15.54
N MET A 75 -13.07 -5.97 -14.58
CA MET A 75 -14.42 -6.47 -14.85
C MET A 75 -15.32 -5.39 -15.45
N ALA A 76 -15.33 -4.20 -14.87
CA ALA A 76 -16.13 -3.09 -15.37
C ALA A 76 -15.73 -2.64 -16.79
N GLN A 77 -14.46 -2.76 -17.15
CA GLN A 77 -13.98 -2.46 -18.50
C GLN A 77 -14.40 -3.53 -19.52
N LEU A 78 -14.54 -4.80 -19.11
CA LEU A 78 -15.01 -5.87 -19.99
C LEU A 78 -16.51 -5.82 -20.22
N ASP A 79 -17.28 -5.51 -19.16
CA ASP A 79 -18.72 -5.67 -19.17
C ASP A 79 -19.50 -4.36 -19.39
N CYS A 80 -18.86 -3.21 -19.12
CA CYS A 80 -19.51 -1.89 -19.08
C CYS A 80 -18.69 -0.78 -19.77
N GLU A 81 -17.86 -1.11 -20.77
CA GLU A 81 -16.97 -0.14 -21.44
C GLU A 81 -17.70 0.97 -22.17
N ASP A 82 -18.96 0.74 -22.55
CA ASP A 82 -19.79 1.73 -23.22
C ASP A 82 -20.35 2.79 -22.28
N ASP A 83 -20.48 2.50 -20.99
CA ASP A 83 -21.12 3.37 -20.01
C ASP A 83 -20.10 4.08 -19.09
N ILE A 84 -18.97 3.43 -18.80
CA ILE A 84 -18.03 3.91 -17.79
C ILE A 84 -16.56 3.80 -18.24
N ILE A 85 -15.77 4.77 -17.80
CA ILE A 85 -14.31 4.78 -17.92
C ILE A 85 -13.71 4.69 -16.52
N CYS A 86 -13.03 3.58 -16.24
CA CYS A 86 -12.34 3.35 -14.98
C CYS A 86 -10.85 3.67 -15.11
N VAL A 87 -10.33 4.55 -14.25
CA VAL A 87 -8.92 4.98 -14.24
C VAL A 87 -8.30 4.73 -12.88
N TYR A 88 -7.30 3.88 -12.83
CA TYR A 88 -6.49 3.66 -11.63
C TYR A 88 -5.23 4.52 -11.67
N VAL A 89 -4.98 5.28 -10.60
CA VAL A 89 -3.80 6.12 -10.45
C VAL A 89 -3.11 5.84 -9.12
N ASN A 90 -1.83 5.46 -9.16
CA ASN A 90 -0.99 5.38 -7.97
C ASN A 90 -0.44 6.78 -7.65
N CYS A 91 -0.86 7.37 -6.52
CA CYS A 91 -0.50 8.72 -6.12
C CYS A 91 0.94 8.84 -5.60
N GLN A 92 1.59 7.73 -5.26
CA GLN A 92 3.03 7.71 -4.95
C GLN A 92 3.87 7.98 -6.21
N LEU A 93 3.46 7.43 -7.35
CA LEU A 93 4.14 7.63 -8.65
C LEU A 93 3.73 8.95 -9.30
N HIS A 94 2.46 9.35 -9.15
CA HIS A 94 1.86 10.54 -9.75
C HIS A 94 1.34 11.48 -8.67
N SER A 95 2.25 12.20 -8.01
CA SER A 95 1.95 13.05 -6.85
C SER A 95 1.54 14.49 -7.19
N THR A 96 1.38 14.81 -8.46
CA THR A 96 0.97 16.15 -8.92
C THR A 96 -0.39 16.12 -9.62
N LYS A 97 -1.13 17.23 -9.56
CA LYS A 97 -2.40 17.40 -10.28
C LYS A 97 -2.23 17.08 -11.77
N PHE A 98 -1.20 17.63 -12.42
CA PHE A 98 -0.89 17.35 -13.83
C PHE A 98 -0.63 15.86 -14.08
N GLY A 99 0.16 15.21 -13.21
CA GLY A 99 0.49 13.79 -13.33
C GLY A 99 -0.76 12.91 -13.26
N ILE A 100 -1.67 13.19 -12.33
CA ILE A 100 -2.94 12.45 -12.19
C ILE A 100 -3.83 12.62 -13.43
N PHE A 101 -4.04 13.85 -13.87
CA PHE A 101 -4.85 14.10 -15.06
C PHE A 101 -4.19 13.61 -16.36
N SER A 102 -2.85 13.47 -16.38
CA SER A 102 -2.14 12.80 -17.49
C SER A 102 -2.45 11.30 -17.56
N GLN A 103 -2.63 10.63 -16.41
CA GLN A 103 -3.05 9.22 -16.40
C GLN A 103 -4.51 9.08 -16.85
N ILE A 104 -5.40 9.98 -16.45
CA ILE A 104 -6.79 10.01 -16.93
C ILE A 104 -6.81 10.22 -18.45
N TYR A 105 -6.05 11.19 -18.94
CA TYR A 105 -5.92 11.48 -20.37
C TYR A 105 -5.42 10.26 -21.16
N LYS A 106 -4.33 9.62 -20.64
CA LYS A 106 -3.76 8.43 -21.27
C LYS A 106 -4.76 7.28 -21.36
N LYS A 107 -5.57 7.08 -20.32
CA LYS A 107 -6.60 6.02 -20.31
C LYS A 107 -7.69 6.28 -21.34
N ILE A 108 -8.11 7.53 -21.49
CA ILE A 108 -9.18 7.93 -22.42
C ILE A 108 -8.71 7.91 -23.89
N PHE A 109 -7.53 8.46 -24.15
CA PHE A 109 -7.05 8.69 -25.53
C PHE A 109 -6.01 7.66 -26.01
N GLY A 110 -5.54 6.75 -25.14
CA GLY A 110 -4.54 5.73 -25.47
C GLY A 110 -3.09 6.25 -25.55
N HIS A 111 -2.84 7.55 -25.40
CA HIS A 111 -1.50 8.16 -25.46
C HIS A 111 -1.31 9.22 -24.38
N ASN A 112 -0.05 9.52 -24.03
CA ASN A 112 0.24 10.60 -23.08
C ASN A 112 -0.15 11.97 -23.67
N PRO A 113 -0.56 12.94 -22.82
CA PRO A 113 -0.68 14.33 -23.26
C PRO A 113 0.70 14.88 -23.65
N PRO A 114 0.77 15.98 -24.41
CA PRO A 114 2.04 16.65 -24.71
C PRO A 114 2.77 17.05 -23.41
N GLU A 115 4.07 16.73 -23.32
CA GLU A 115 4.87 16.92 -22.09
C GLU A 115 5.17 18.38 -21.79
N THR A 116 5.24 19.24 -22.82
CA THR A 116 5.61 20.65 -22.69
C THR A 116 4.70 21.57 -23.49
N GLY A 117 4.54 22.82 -23.01
CA GLY A 117 3.84 23.87 -23.75
C GLY A 117 2.31 23.80 -23.72
N VAL A 118 1.70 22.84 -23.02
CA VAL A 118 0.25 22.72 -22.92
C VAL A 118 -0.23 23.05 -21.52
N PRO A 119 -1.04 24.11 -21.35
CA PRO A 119 -1.65 24.44 -20.06
C PRO A 119 -2.55 23.31 -19.55
N PHE A 120 -2.58 23.10 -18.23
CA PHE A 120 -3.46 22.14 -17.59
C PHE A 120 -4.92 22.24 -18.04
N ALA A 121 -5.43 23.46 -18.17
CA ALA A 121 -6.80 23.72 -18.62
C ALA A 121 -7.12 23.07 -19.98
N ARG A 122 -6.16 23.01 -20.90
CA ARG A 122 -6.38 22.38 -22.22
C ARG A 122 -6.52 20.87 -22.13
N ILE A 123 -5.72 20.22 -21.24
CA ILE A 123 -5.82 18.78 -20.98
C ILE A 123 -7.16 18.49 -20.31
N TYR A 124 -7.50 19.25 -19.29
CA TYR A 124 -8.76 19.12 -18.57
C TYR A 124 -9.98 19.28 -19.49
N ASN A 125 -10.03 20.36 -20.29
CA ASN A 125 -11.11 20.60 -21.22
C ASN A 125 -11.25 19.46 -22.24
N LYS A 126 -10.13 18.90 -22.74
CA LYS A 126 -10.17 17.80 -23.71
C LYS A 126 -10.74 16.53 -23.08
N ILE A 127 -10.36 16.23 -21.83
CA ILE A 127 -10.93 15.10 -21.07
C ILE A 127 -12.45 15.29 -20.90
N MET A 128 -12.88 16.47 -20.44
CA MET A 128 -14.28 16.73 -20.12
C MET A 128 -15.16 16.75 -21.38
N ASN A 129 -14.68 17.28 -22.49
CA ASN A 129 -15.38 17.23 -23.76
C ASN A 129 -15.56 15.79 -24.26
N GLU A 130 -14.52 14.95 -24.15
CA GLU A 130 -14.64 13.54 -24.52
C GLU A 130 -15.68 12.79 -23.69
N LEU A 131 -15.71 13.06 -22.37
CA LEU A 131 -16.73 12.48 -21.48
C LEU A 131 -18.13 12.95 -21.82
N TYR A 132 -18.28 14.21 -22.21
CA TYR A 132 -19.54 14.78 -22.67
C TYR A 132 -19.98 14.16 -24.01
N ASP A 133 -19.09 14.11 -24.98
CA ASP A 133 -19.37 13.60 -26.33
C ASP A 133 -19.70 12.10 -26.36
N THR A 134 -19.09 11.34 -25.47
CA THR A 134 -19.30 9.88 -25.36
C THR A 134 -20.38 9.48 -24.38
N ASP A 135 -20.91 10.42 -23.59
CA ASP A 135 -21.84 10.18 -22.46
C ASP A 135 -21.37 9.10 -21.47
N LYS A 136 -20.04 8.94 -21.29
CA LYS A 136 -19.46 7.97 -20.35
C LYS A 136 -19.19 8.61 -19.00
N ALA A 137 -19.48 7.87 -17.93
CA ALA A 137 -19.10 8.30 -16.58
C ALA A 137 -17.63 7.97 -16.29
N LEU A 138 -16.91 8.87 -15.64
CA LEU A 138 -15.51 8.69 -15.23
C LEU A 138 -15.44 8.30 -13.77
N ILE A 139 -14.77 7.18 -13.48
CA ILE A 139 -14.44 6.76 -12.13
C ILE A 139 -12.91 6.73 -11.97
N VAL A 140 -12.41 7.52 -11.02
CA VAL A 140 -10.96 7.62 -10.75
C VAL A 140 -10.65 7.00 -9.40
N ALA A 141 -9.88 5.92 -9.39
CA ALA A 141 -9.30 5.38 -8.18
C ALA A 141 -7.94 6.02 -7.91
N LEU A 142 -7.84 6.73 -6.79
CA LEU A 142 -6.62 7.36 -6.31
C LEU A 142 -6.04 6.48 -5.21
N ASP A 143 -5.04 5.68 -5.55
CA ASP A 143 -4.39 4.75 -4.61
C ASP A 143 -3.20 5.41 -3.92
N ASP A 144 -2.96 5.03 -2.66
CA ASP A 144 -1.94 5.64 -1.79
C ASP A 144 -2.06 7.18 -1.71
N ILE A 145 -3.29 7.66 -1.58
CA ILE A 145 -3.63 9.10 -1.63
C ILE A 145 -2.95 9.92 -0.52
N ASN A 146 -2.45 9.28 0.54
CA ASN A 146 -1.64 9.89 1.59
C ASN A 146 -0.39 10.62 1.05
N HIS A 147 0.11 10.25 -0.12
CA HIS A 147 1.22 10.96 -0.78
C HIS A 147 0.82 12.35 -1.31
N LEU A 148 -0.49 12.66 -1.40
CA LEU A 148 -1.01 13.97 -1.81
C LEU A 148 -1.30 14.91 -0.63
N PHE A 149 -1.05 14.52 0.61
CA PHE A 149 -1.38 15.30 1.81
C PHE A 149 -0.52 16.56 2.02
N HIS A 150 0.40 16.84 1.13
CA HIS A 150 1.22 18.04 1.17
C HIS A 150 0.55 19.19 0.39
N GLY A 151 0.18 20.25 1.09
CA GLY A 151 -0.52 21.39 0.50
C GLY A 151 -2.00 21.10 0.15
N ASN A 152 -2.59 21.93 -0.70
CA ASN A 152 -4.00 21.83 -1.11
C ASN A 152 -4.21 20.96 -2.37
N ILE A 153 -3.25 20.11 -2.75
CA ILE A 153 -3.29 19.38 -4.02
C ILE A 153 -4.48 18.43 -4.07
N ILE A 154 -4.72 17.68 -3.00
CA ILE A 154 -5.84 16.74 -2.93
C ILE A 154 -7.19 17.44 -3.06
N SER A 155 -7.39 18.56 -2.35
CA SER A 155 -8.63 19.34 -2.44
C SER A 155 -8.86 19.88 -3.85
N GLN A 156 -7.81 20.31 -4.54
CA GLN A 156 -7.90 20.75 -5.92
C GLN A 156 -8.26 19.62 -6.89
N ILE A 157 -7.65 18.44 -6.74
CA ILE A 157 -7.93 17.27 -7.59
C ILE A 157 -9.39 16.83 -7.40
N PHE A 158 -9.83 16.71 -6.15
CA PHE A 158 -11.21 16.33 -5.84
C PHE A 158 -12.21 17.36 -6.38
N TYR A 159 -11.91 18.63 -6.20
CA TYR A 159 -12.74 19.72 -6.73
C TYR A 159 -12.88 19.63 -8.25
N ASP A 160 -11.78 19.49 -8.97
CA ASP A 160 -11.80 19.43 -10.43
C ASP A 160 -12.56 18.19 -10.95
N ILE A 161 -12.43 17.05 -10.28
CA ILE A 161 -13.12 15.82 -10.69
C ILE A 161 -14.61 15.90 -10.32
N LEU A 162 -14.95 16.20 -9.06
CA LEU A 162 -16.30 16.07 -8.55
C LEU A 162 -17.24 17.23 -8.97
N ARG A 163 -16.69 18.40 -9.31
CA ARG A 163 -17.45 19.56 -9.81
C ARG A 163 -17.35 19.77 -11.32
N ALA A 164 -16.83 18.81 -12.05
CA ALA A 164 -16.77 18.89 -13.51
C ALA A 164 -18.12 19.23 -14.15
N HIS A 165 -19.21 18.69 -13.60
CA HIS A 165 -20.58 18.93 -14.06
C HIS A 165 -21.06 20.40 -13.94
N GLU A 166 -20.41 21.25 -13.17
CA GLU A 166 -20.75 22.67 -13.06
C GLU A 166 -20.34 23.45 -14.31
N SER A 167 -19.27 23.00 -14.99
CA SER A 167 -18.76 23.61 -16.22
C SER A 167 -19.06 22.79 -17.47
N TYR A 168 -19.35 21.51 -17.31
CA TYR A 168 -19.66 20.56 -18.40
C TYR A 168 -20.92 19.80 -18.03
N GLU A 169 -22.06 20.35 -18.43
CA GLU A 169 -23.38 19.79 -18.14
C GLU A 169 -23.46 18.35 -18.67
N GLY A 170 -23.98 17.43 -17.85
CA GLY A 170 -24.06 16.01 -18.20
C GLY A 170 -22.81 15.16 -17.85
N VAL A 171 -21.64 15.76 -17.61
CA VAL A 171 -20.45 15.00 -17.21
C VAL A 171 -20.64 14.40 -15.81
N ARG A 172 -20.40 13.09 -15.70
CA ARG A 172 -20.61 12.28 -14.50
C ARG A 172 -19.28 11.70 -14.03
N THR A 173 -18.91 12.01 -12.78
CA THR A 173 -17.62 11.59 -12.22
C THR A 173 -17.76 11.06 -10.82
N GLY A 174 -16.87 10.14 -10.43
CA GLY A 174 -16.74 9.62 -9.07
C GLY A 174 -15.29 9.31 -8.71
N ILE A 175 -15.02 9.24 -7.41
CA ILE A 175 -13.68 8.97 -6.86
C ILE A 175 -13.74 7.80 -5.91
N PHE A 176 -12.79 6.86 -6.08
CA PHE A 176 -12.44 5.84 -5.09
C PHE A 176 -11.10 6.23 -4.46
N ALA A 177 -11.13 6.69 -3.21
CA ALA A 177 -9.94 7.06 -2.45
C ALA A 177 -9.43 5.87 -1.66
N VAL A 178 -8.22 5.39 -1.96
CA VAL A 178 -7.61 4.24 -1.28
C VAL A 178 -6.55 4.71 -0.29
N LEU A 179 -6.73 4.32 0.97
CA LEU A 179 -5.92 4.78 2.10
C LEU A 179 -5.48 3.64 2.99
N SER A 180 -4.31 3.82 3.56
CA SER A 180 -3.79 2.92 4.62
C SER A 180 -4.01 3.49 6.02
N ASP A 181 -4.43 4.76 6.16
CA ASP A 181 -4.54 5.47 7.44
C ASP A 181 -5.92 6.14 7.61
N VAL A 182 -6.39 6.21 8.86
CA VAL A 182 -7.71 6.74 9.25
C VAL A 182 -7.74 8.27 9.35
N GLU A 183 -6.57 8.93 9.38
CA GLU A 183 -6.46 10.39 9.58
C GLU A 183 -6.93 11.25 8.36
N PHE A 184 -7.28 10.62 7.26
CA PHE A 184 -7.68 11.28 6.01
C PHE A 184 -8.85 12.26 6.15
N ARG A 185 -9.84 11.94 6.96
CA ARG A 185 -11.05 12.76 7.13
C ARG A 185 -10.76 14.18 7.61
N PHE A 186 -9.64 14.37 8.32
CA PHE A 186 -9.25 15.65 8.89
C PHE A 186 -8.46 16.54 7.92
N ILE A 187 -8.10 16.03 6.75
CA ILE A 187 -7.21 16.70 5.79
C ILE A 187 -7.98 17.40 4.67
N LEU A 188 -9.19 16.89 4.34
CA LEU A 188 -10.02 17.53 3.34
C LEU A 188 -10.61 18.85 3.86
N ASP A 189 -10.50 19.89 3.05
CA ASP A 189 -11.23 21.13 3.28
C ASP A 189 -12.73 20.84 3.44
N LYS A 190 -13.42 21.56 4.34
CA LYS A 190 -14.85 21.38 4.59
C LYS A 190 -15.69 21.43 3.31
N ASN A 191 -15.32 22.27 2.35
CA ASN A 191 -16.01 22.40 1.06
C ASN A 191 -15.88 21.15 0.20
N VAL A 192 -14.70 20.53 0.20
CA VAL A 192 -14.44 19.29 -0.55
C VAL A 192 -15.05 18.09 0.17
N GLY A 193 -14.96 18.06 1.50
CA GLY A 193 -15.57 17.00 2.32
C GLY A 193 -17.09 16.90 2.12
N SER A 194 -17.79 18.02 1.94
CA SER A 194 -19.23 18.04 1.68
C SER A 194 -19.61 17.51 0.28
N ILE A 195 -18.71 17.67 -0.71
CA ILE A 195 -18.93 17.20 -2.08
C ILE A 195 -18.55 15.73 -2.23
N PHE A 196 -17.49 15.33 -1.54
CA PHE A 196 -16.96 13.96 -1.54
C PHE A 196 -17.79 13.04 -0.66
N ASN A 197 -19.03 13.24 -0.41
CA ASN A 197 -19.89 12.35 0.37
C ASN A 197 -19.69 10.88 -0.02
N ALA A 198 -18.73 10.22 0.62
CA ALA A 198 -18.24 8.90 0.23
C ALA A 198 -18.67 7.83 1.23
N ALA A 199 -19.03 6.66 0.72
CA ALA A 199 -19.21 5.46 1.53
C ALA A 199 -17.83 4.90 1.95
N GLU A 200 -17.76 4.35 3.18
CA GLU A 200 -16.54 3.76 3.70
C GLU A 200 -16.57 2.25 3.57
N ILE A 201 -15.56 1.71 2.90
CA ILE A 201 -15.37 0.29 2.70
C ILE A 201 -14.11 -0.13 3.47
N ASN A 202 -14.31 -0.96 4.51
CA ASN A 202 -13.24 -1.35 5.41
C ASN A 202 -12.61 -2.68 5.00
N PHE A 203 -11.29 -2.67 4.81
CA PHE A 203 -10.46 -3.84 4.54
C PHE A 203 -9.72 -4.25 5.80
N LYS A 204 -10.27 -5.23 6.52
CA LYS A 204 -9.63 -5.78 7.73
C LYS A 204 -8.38 -6.59 7.35
N PRO A 205 -7.37 -6.69 8.25
CA PRO A 205 -6.29 -7.65 8.08
C PRO A 205 -6.82 -9.06 7.79
N TYR A 206 -6.10 -9.83 7.00
CA TYR A 206 -6.42 -11.23 6.78
C TYR A 206 -6.22 -12.03 8.07
N THR A 207 -7.10 -13.00 8.31
CA THR A 207 -6.92 -14.01 9.36
C THR A 207 -5.77 -14.96 8.99
N TYR A 208 -5.32 -15.78 9.95
CA TYR A 208 -4.32 -16.81 9.68
C TYR A 208 -4.77 -17.77 8.58
N GLU A 209 -6.00 -18.23 8.65
CA GLU A 209 -6.59 -19.16 7.68
C GLU A 209 -6.70 -18.53 6.28
N GLU A 210 -7.15 -17.28 6.20
CA GLU A 210 -7.18 -16.53 4.94
C GLU A 210 -5.77 -16.35 4.35
N THR A 211 -4.78 -16.02 5.19
CA THR A 211 -3.38 -15.88 4.78
C THR A 211 -2.83 -17.20 4.24
N TYR A 212 -3.08 -18.31 4.95
CA TYR A 212 -2.70 -19.66 4.51
C TYR A 212 -3.32 -20.01 3.17
N ASN A 213 -4.63 -19.79 3.01
CA ASN A 213 -5.35 -20.12 1.79
C ASN A 213 -4.82 -19.32 0.58
N ILE A 214 -4.52 -18.02 0.77
CA ILE A 214 -3.92 -17.21 -0.29
C ILE A 214 -2.53 -17.73 -0.67
N LEU A 215 -1.66 -18.01 0.31
CA LEU A 215 -0.32 -18.53 0.03
C LEU A 215 -0.36 -19.91 -0.61
N LYS A 216 -1.28 -20.78 -0.17
CA LYS A 216 -1.50 -22.10 -0.76
C LYS A 216 -1.98 -22.01 -2.22
N GLU A 217 -2.87 -21.07 -2.52
CA GLU A 217 -3.30 -20.81 -3.90
C GLU A 217 -2.09 -20.37 -4.77
N ARG A 218 -1.25 -19.46 -4.25
CA ARG A 218 -0.02 -19.04 -4.93
C ARG A 218 0.94 -20.21 -5.18
N VAL A 219 1.09 -21.11 -4.20
CA VAL A 219 1.89 -22.35 -4.34
C VAL A 219 1.34 -23.23 -5.46
N ASN A 220 0.05 -23.46 -5.48
CA ASN A 220 -0.60 -24.34 -6.47
C ASN A 220 -0.51 -23.78 -7.92
N LEU A 221 -0.57 -22.47 -8.05
CA LEU A 221 -0.48 -21.82 -9.36
C LEU A 221 0.97 -21.61 -9.80
N GLY A 222 1.87 -21.30 -8.87
CA GLY A 222 3.23 -20.86 -9.14
C GLY A 222 4.28 -21.95 -9.15
N PHE A 223 4.09 -23.05 -8.41
CA PHE A 223 5.04 -24.17 -8.35
C PHE A 223 4.49 -25.43 -8.99
N TYR A 224 5.40 -26.32 -9.39
CA TYR A 224 5.04 -27.70 -9.70
C TYR A 224 4.62 -28.48 -8.43
N PRO A 225 3.83 -29.55 -8.55
CA PRO A 225 3.39 -30.34 -7.39
C PRO A 225 4.58 -30.83 -6.53
N ASN A 226 4.39 -30.82 -5.22
CA ASN A 226 5.36 -31.32 -4.21
C ASN A 226 6.69 -30.53 -4.14
N VAL A 227 6.75 -29.31 -4.65
CA VAL A 227 7.92 -28.43 -4.53
C VAL A 227 8.10 -27.95 -3.09
N ILE A 228 7.03 -27.64 -2.38
CA ILE A 228 7.06 -27.21 -0.98
C ILE A 228 6.15 -28.11 -0.13
N SER A 229 6.60 -28.45 1.09
CA SER A 229 5.79 -29.18 2.05
C SER A 229 4.76 -28.30 2.75
N ASN A 230 3.70 -28.91 3.29
CA ASN A 230 2.70 -28.15 4.06
C ASN A 230 3.33 -27.52 5.31
N ASP A 231 4.25 -28.20 6.00
CA ASP A 231 4.90 -27.69 7.21
C ASP A 231 5.69 -26.40 6.92
N LEU A 232 6.42 -26.33 5.80
CA LEU A 232 7.13 -25.12 5.38
C LEU A 232 6.17 -24.00 4.95
N LEU A 233 5.06 -24.36 4.32
CA LEU A 233 4.02 -23.39 3.98
C LEU A 233 3.37 -22.81 5.25
N GLU A 234 3.11 -23.61 6.26
CA GLU A 234 2.58 -23.16 7.55
C GLU A 234 3.58 -22.24 8.28
N GLU A 235 4.87 -22.55 8.23
CA GLU A 235 5.92 -21.70 8.80
C GLU A 235 5.96 -20.32 8.11
N ILE A 236 5.95 -20.29 6.78
CA ILE A 236 5.88 -19.04 6.01
C ILE A 236 4.58 -18.28 6.33
N THR A 237 3.47 -19.01 6.48
CA THR A 237 2.17 -18.42 6.84
C THR A 237 2.21 -17.78 8.22
N THR A 238 2.75 -18.47 9.20
CA THR A 238 2.90 -17.97 10.59
C THR A 238 3.71 -16.69 10.60
N TYR A 239 4.86 -16.69 9.95
CA TYR A 239 5.69 -15.49 9.84
C TYR A 239 4.99 -14.33 9.11
N THR A 240 4.27 -14.63 8.04
CA THR A 240 3.50 -13.65 7.26
C THR A 240 2.39 -13.03 8.10
N PHE A 241 1.63 -13.86 8.81
CA PHE A 241 0.53 -13.42 9.67
C PHE A 241 1.02 -12.56 10.85
N GLU A 242 2.08 -12.97 11.54
CA GLU A 242 2.68 -12.20 12.63
C GLU A 242 3.19 -10.84 12.16
N ASN A 243 3.71 -10.75 10.94
CA ASN A 243 4.12 -9.48 10.34
C ASN A 243 2.95 -8.70 9.74
N GLY A 244 1.79 -9.32 9.49
CA GLY A 244 0.58 -8.72 8.94
C GLY A 244 0.78 -8.10 7.55
N ASP A 245 1.72 -8.63 6.77
CA ASP A 245 1.96 -8.21 5.39
C ASP A 245 2.01 -9.43 4.46
N LEU A 246 0.91 -9.67 3.73
CA LEU A 246 0.78 -10.79 2.81
C LEU A 246 1.84 -10.78 1.69
N ARG A 247 2.28 -9.59 1.27
CA ARG A 247 3.33 -9.46 0.24
C ARG A 247 4.63 -10.09 0.68
N LEU A 248 4.93 -10.02 1.99
CA LEU A 248 6.09 -10.67 2.58
C LEU A 248 6.05 -12.19 2.38
N GLY A 249 4.91 -12.83 2.63
CA GLY A 249 4.73 -14.28 2.43
C GLY A 249 4.90 -14.70 0.97
N ILE A 250 4.34 -13.93 0.04
CA ILE A 250 4.48 -14.18 -1.39
C ILE A 250 5.96 -14.05 -1.82
N ASP A 251 6.67 -13.03 -1.33
CA ASP A 251 8.10 -12.84 -1.59
C ASP A 251 8.95 -13.98 -0.98
N LEU A 252 8.60 -14.44 0.22
CA LEU A 252 9.28 -15.57 0.85
C LEU A 252 9.16 -16.85 0.02
N LEU A 253 7.99 -17.15 -0.51
CA LEU A 253 7.78 -18.28 -1.42
C LEU A 253 8.68 -18.16 -2.65
N ARG A 254 8.70 -17.00 -3.31
CA ARG A 254 9.51 -16.74 -4.49
C ARG A 254 11.02 -16.88 -4.20
N ILE A 255 11.50 -16.25 -3.12
CA ILE A 255 12.92 -16.29 -2.75
C ILE A 255 13.34 -17.70 -2.33
N SER A 256 12.49 -18.45 -1.60
CA SER A 256 12.77 -19.84 -1.23
C SER A 256 12.84 -20.75 -2.46
N GLY A 257 11.98 -20.53 -3.45
CA GLY A 257 12.06 -21.22 -4.73
C GLY A 257 13.37 -20.94 -5.46
N ASN A 258 13.76 -19.67 -5.59
CA ASN A 258 15.04 -19.31 -6.19
C ASN A 258 16.24 -19.93 -5.44
N ASN A 259 16.21 -19.99 -4.10
CA ASN A 259 17.27 -20.61 -3.31
C ASN A 259 17.37 -22.11 -3.59
N ALA A 260 16.25 -22.81 -3.77
CA ALA A 260 16.23 -24.22 -4.13
C ALA A 260 16.80 -24.45 -5.53
N GLU A 261 16.46 -23.61 -6.51
CA GLU A 261 17.04 -23.68 -7.88
C GLU A 261 18.55 -23.46 -7.88
N VAL A 262 19.05 -22.49 -7.10
CA VAL A 262 20.52 -22.26 -6.95
C VAL A 262 21.23 -23.51 -6.40
N ARG A 263 20.54 -24.34 -5.59
CA ARG A 263 21.05 -25.65 -5.12
C ARG A 263 20.85 -26.79 -6.13
N ALA A 264 20.30 -26.52 -7.30
CA ALA A 264 19.85 -27.54 -8.23
C ALA A 264 18.89 -28.59 -7.61
N SER A 265 18.01 -28.13 -6.71
CA SER A 265 17.03 -28.96 -6.03
C SER A 265 15.64 -28.79 -6.61
N ARG A 266 14.89 -29.88 -6.73
CA ARG A 266 13.48 -29.86 -7.16
C ARG A 266 12.50 -29.62 -6.00
N ARG A 267 13.00 -29.38 -4.79
CA ARG A 267 12.19 -29.14 -3.60
C ARG A 267 12.79 -28.02 -2.75
N ILE A 268 11.90 -27.20 -2.19
CA ILE A 268 12.26 -26.21 -1.19
C ILE A 268 12.46 -26.92 0.14
N GLU A 269 13.56 -26.65 0.80
CA GLU A 269 13.92 -27.17 2.12
C GLU A 269 13.96 -26.05 3.16
N TYR A 270 14.01 -26.41 4.44
CA TYR A 270 14.07 -25.46 5.55
C TYR A 270 15.18 -24.41 5.39
N GLY A 271 16.38 -24.83 4.96
CA GLY A 271 17.50 -23.91 4.73
C GLY A 271 17.26 -22.85 3.66
N ASP A 272 16.39 -23.12 2.67
CA ASP A 272 16.03 -22.16 1.63
C ASP A 272 15.08 -21.10 2.19
N VAL A 273 14.12 -21.53 3.03
CA VAL A 273 13.16 -20.66 3.71
C VAL A 273 13.89 -19.80 4.77
N GLU A 274 14.82 -20.37 5.54
CA GLU A 274 15.62 -19.62 6.52
C GLU A 274 16.46 -18.52 5.87
N LYS A 275 17.09 -18.80 4.71
CA LYS A 275 17.80 -17.79 3.92
C LYS A 275 16.86 -16.70 3.42
N ALA A 276 15.67 -17.09 2.94
CA ALA A 276 14.66 -16.14 2.48
C ALA A 276 14.20 -15.20 3.60
N PHE A 277 13.97 -15.72 4.82
CA PHE A 277 13.64 -14.90 5.99
C PHE A 277 14.72 -13.87 6.31
N LYS A 278 15.98 -14.27 6.29
CA LYS A 278 17.12 -13.36 6.58
C LYS A 278 17.17 -12.22 5.56
N VAL A 279 17.02 -12.52 4.27
CA VAL A 279 17.02 -11.54 3.19
C VAL A 279 15.81 -10.60 3.31
N SER A 280 14.61 -11.14 3.41
CA SER A 280 13.37 -10.39 3.47
C SER A 280 13.33 -9.46 4.68
N LYS A 281 13.73 -9.91 5.85
CA LYS A 281 13.81 -9.11 7.08
C LYS A 281 14.74 -7.90 6.91
N SER A 282 15.88 -8.09 6.27
CA SER A 282 16.85 -7.01 6.06
C SER A 282 16.38 -5.99 5.00
N VAL A 283 15.75 -6.44 3.92
CA VAL A 283 15.21 -5.57 2.86
C VAL A 283 14.03 -4.74 3.38
N SER A 284 13.09 -5.38 4.07
CA SER A 284 11.93 -4.71 4.68
C SER A 284 12.38 -3.63 5.67
N LEU A 285 13.32 -3.96 6.56
CA LEU A 285 13.86 -2.99 7.51
C LEU A 285 14.50 -1.77 6.82
N ARG A 286 15.34 -1.99 5.80
CA ARG A 286 15.96 -0.89 5.04
C ARG A 286 14.93 0.02 4.39
N TYR A 287 13.90 -0.55 3.77
CA TYR A 287 12.85 0.23 3.13
C TYR A 287 12.10 1.10 4.14
N ILE A 288 11.71 0.51 5.28
CA ILE A 288 11.03 1.23 6.37
C ILE A 288 11.93 2.35 6.92
N LEU A 289 13.20 2.07 7.19
CA LEU A 289 14.14 3.06 7.71
C LEU A 289 14.38 4.23 6.73
N ASN A 290 14.36 3.97 5.43
CA ASN A 290 14.48 5.01 4.41
C ASN A 290 13.25 5.93 4.33
N SER A 291 12.07 5.42 4.63
CA SER A 291 10.82 6.21 4.64
C SER A 291 10.69 7.17 5.83
N LEU A 292 11.52 6.99 6.88
CA LEU A 292 11.53 7.85 8.05
C LEU A 292 12.14 9.22 7.77
N SER A 293 11.52 10.27 8.30
CA SER A 293 12.12 11.61 8.39
C SER A 293 13.36 11.62 9.32
N ASP A 294 14.21 12.63 9.20
CA ASP A 294 15.41 12.76 10.07
C ASP A 294 15.05 12.82 11.56
N LYS A 295 13.92 13.44 11.90
CA LYS A 295 13.43 13.52 13.30
C LYS A 295 13.01 12.15 13.83
N GLU A 296 12.32 11.34 13.03
CA GLU A 296 11.93 9.98 13.37
C GLU A 296 13.14 9.05 13.47
N LYS A 297 14.10 9.17 12.55
CA LYS A 297 15.39 8.47 12.62
C LYS A 297 16.16 8.80 13.90
N THR A 298 16.11 10.08 14.32
CA THR A 298 16.76 10.51 15.58
C THR A 298 16.11 9.86 16.79
N LEU A 299 14.75 9.84 16.83
CA LEU A 299 14.02 9.17 17.92
C LEU A 299 14.32 7.66 17.93
N LEU A 300 14.28 7.00 16.78
CA LEU A 300 14.57 5.57 16.68
C LEU A 300 16.01 5.25 17.14
N ARG A 301 17.03 6.04 16.73
CA ARG A 301 18.40 5.91 17.26
C ARG A 301 18.47 6.07 18.76
N PHE A 302 17.69 6.98 19.32
CA PHE A 302 17.64 7.17 20.77
C PHE A 302 17.07 5.91 21.44
N ILE A 303 15.96 5.36 20.93
CA ILE A 303 15.37 4.11 21.47
C ILE A 303 16.37 2.94 21.40
N THR A 304 17.08 2.78 20.26
CA THR A 304 18.09 1.72 20.10
C THR A 304 19.30 1.85 21.04
N ARG A 305 19.68 3.08 21.45
CA ARG A 305 20.75 3.31 22.43
C ARG A 305 20.32 2.98 23.85
N MET A 306 19.06 3.21 24.17
CA MET A 306 18.53 2.97 25.51
C MET A 306 18.54 1.47 25.86
N ASP A 307 18.36 0.59 24.87
CA ASP A 307 18.35 -0.90 24.95
C ASP A 307 17.63 -1.45 26.22
N LYS A 308 16.65 -0.71 26.72
CA LYS A 308 15.84 -1.05 27.90
C LYS A 308 14.56 -1.73 27.45
N LYS A 309 14.36 -2.97 27.86
CA LYS A 309 13.05 -3.64 27.71
C LYS A 309 12.02 -2.99 28.62
N ASN A 310 10.81 -2.81 28.12
CA ASN A 310 9.65 -2.29 28.88
C ASN A 310 9.86 -0.87 29.43
N ILE A 311 10.46 0.02 28.65
CA ILE A 311 10.46 1.46 29.01
C ILE A 311 9.08 2.05 28.77
N THR A 312 8.56 2.83 29.70
CA THR A 312 7.28 3.53 29.49
C THR A 312 7.45 4.74 28.56
N SER A 313 6.42 5.03 27.77
CA SER A 313 6.42 6.18 26.83
C SER A 313 6.73 7.50 27.55
N GLY A 314 6.27 7.66 28.80
CA GLY A 314 6.58 8.85 29.61
C GLY A 314 8.07 8.95 29.98
N GLN A 315 8.67 7.86 30.46
CA GLN A 315 10.09 7.82 30.79
C GLN A 315 10.96 8.09 29.56
N LEU A 316 10.62 7.46 28.42
CA LEU A 316 11.31 7.66 27.15
C LEU A 316 11.20 9.12 26.71
N TYR A 317 10.02 9.74 26.84
CA TYR A 317 9.83 11.16 26.52
C TYR A 317 10.70 12.08 27.38
N GLU A 318 10.72 11.88 28.71
CA GLU A 318 11.51 12.70 29.62
C GLU A 318 13.01 12.65 29.28
N GLU A 319 13.54 11.45 29.01
CA GLU A 319 14.95 11.30 28.62
C GLU A 319 15.23 11.88 27.24
N TYR A 320 14.38 11.61 26.24
CA TYR A 320 14.53 12.13 24.88
C TYR A 320 14.41 13.66 24.83
N ASN A 321 13.50 14.24 25.60
CA ASN A 321 13.25 15.69 25.62
C ASN A 321 14.42 16.49 26.22
N ARG A 322 15.21 15.89 27.09
CA ARG A 322 16.44 16.55 27.63
C ARG A 322 17.44 16.88 26.53
N GLU A 323 17.56 16.00 25.52
CA GLU A 323 18.50 16.17 24.41
C GLU A 323 17.88 16.95 23.23
N ASN A 324 16.59 16.74 22.93
CA ASN A 324 15.99 17.16 21.65
C ASN A 324 14.94 18.28 21.78
N LYS A 325 14.51 18.64 23.00
CA LYS A 325 13.57 19.76 23.31
C LYS A 325 12.33 19.78 22.40
N ILE A 326 11.55 18.71 22.37
CA ILE A 326 10.32 18.59 21.57
C ILE A 326 9.06 18.56 22.44
N GLY A 327 7.95 19.08 21.91
CA GLY A 327 6.66 18.98 22.59
C GLY A 327 6.12 17.55 22.62
N TYR A 328 5.40 17.18 23.68
CA TYR A 328 4.83 15.84 23.89
C TYR A 328 3.93 15.37 22.72
N ALA A 329 3.14 16.29 22.13
CA ALA A 329 2.28 15.97 20.98
C ALA A 329 3.11 15.53 19.75
N THR A 330 4.23 16.22 19.50
CA THR A 330 5.15 15.86 18.39
C THR A 330 5.82 14.52 18.64
N TYR A 331 6.30 14.29 19.87
CA TYR A 331 6.87 13.02 20.29
C TYR A 331 5.86 11.87 20.09
N ASN A 332 4.62 12.06 20.58
CA ASN A 332 3.59 11.02 20.51
C ASN A 332 3.23 10.66 19.06
N ARG A 333 3.18 11.67 18.16
CA ARG A 333 2.98 11.42 16.73
C ARG A 333 4.13 10.60 16.12
N GLN A 334 5.39 10.88 16.51
CA GLN A 334 6.54 10.10 16.05
C GLN A 334 6.50 8.65 16.56
N ILE A 335 6.15 8.44 17.84
CA ILE A 335 5.99 7.10 18.42
C ILE A 335 4.88 6.32 17.68
N ASN A 336 3.72 6.95 17.47
CA ASN A 336 2.61 6.32 16.75
C ASN A 336 3.03 5.93 15.31
N LYS A 337 3.85 6.77 14.65
CA LYS A 337 4.36 6.44 13.33
C LYS A 337 5.36 5.27 13.35
N LEU A 338 6.26 5.22 14.33
CA LEU A 338 7.19 4.09 14.49
C LEU A 338 6.42 2.78 14.80
N GLU A 339 5.37 2.85 15.58
CA GLU A 339 4.45 1.73 15.87
C GLU A 339 3.68 1.30 14.60
N PHE A 340 3.10 2.24 13.88
CA PHE A 340 2.41 1.99 12.60
C PHE A 340 3.32 1.33 11.59
N LEU A 341 4.58 1.77 11.50
CA LEU A 341 5.62 1.17 10.65
C LEU A 341 6.20 -0.13 11.23
N ARG A 342 5.68 -0.60 12.37
CA ARG A 342 6.09 -1.84 13.04
C ARG A 342 7.59 -1.92 13.37
N LEU A 343 8.19 -0.79 13.66
CA LEU A 343 9.56 -0.71 14.20
C LEU A 343 9.60 -0.90 15.72
N ILE A 344 8.49 -0.57 16.38
CA ILE A 344 8.27 -0.75 17.81
C ILE A 344 6.92 -1.40 18.06
N ASP A 345 6.81 -2.14 19.15
CA ASP A 345 5.55 -2.64 19.71
C ASP A 345 5.21 -1.83 20.94
N THR A 346 3.92 -1.49 21.11
CA THR A 346 3.45 -0.82 22.32
C THR A 346 2.42 -1.67 23.04
N THR A 347 2.54 -1.79 24.37
CA THR A 347 1.58 -2.50 25.23
C THR A 347 1.12 -1.58 26.34
N TYR A 348 -0.20 -1.44 26.55
CA TYR A 348 -0.74 -0.58 27.58
C TYR A 348 -0.48 -1.17 28.97
N THR A 349 -0.07 -0.30 29.90
CA THR A 349 0.27 -0.68 31.29
C THR A 349 -0.94 -0.81 32.21
N GLY A 350 -2.18 -0.60 31.71
CA GLY A 350 -3.39 -0.44 32.53
C GLY A 350 -3.52 0.95 33.17
N SER A 351 -4.65 1.21 33.86
CA SER A 351 -4.93 2.51 34.48
C SER A 351 -4.02 2.74 35.70
N GLY A 352 -2.93 3.48 35.49
CA GLY A 352 -2.08 3.96 36.58
C GLY A 352 -2.53 5.31 37.14
N LYS A 353 -1.99 5.74 38.29
CA LYS A 353 -2.31 7.01 38.99
C LYS A 353 -2.13 8.30 38.18
N LYS A 354 -1.56 8.26 36.94
CA LYS A 354 -1.29 9.41 36.06
C LYS A 354 -1.77 9.20 34.60
N GLY A 355 -2.79 8.37 34.37
CA GLY A 355 -3.32 8.11 33.01
C GLY A 355 -2.75 6.85 32.35
N ASN A 356 -3.27 6.51 31.17
CA ASN A 356 -2.83 5.34 30.41
C ASN A 356 -1.41 5.55 29.89
N SER A 357 -0.46 4.77 30.37
CA SER A 357 0.89 4.71 29.82
C SER A 357 1.05 3.43 28.97
N ARG A 358 2.03 3.43 28.06
CA ARG A 358 2.36 2.27 27.24
C ARG A 358 3.84 1.95 27.35
N TYR A 359 4.17 0.65 27.38
CA TYR A 359 5.54 0.19 27.22
C TYR A 359 5.92 0.24 25.74
N ILE A 360 7.16 0.56 25.48
CA ILE A 360 7.74 0.64 24.12
C ILE A 360 8.86 -0.40 24.04
N ASN A 361 8.75 -1.32 23.10
CA ASN A 361 9.73 -2.35 22.82
C ASN A 361 10.14 -2.31 21.34
N LEU A 362 11.44 -2.48 21.05
CA LEU A 362 11.91 -2.63 19.68
C LEU A 362 11.47 -3.99 19.12
N ARG A 363 11.03 -4.00 17.88
CA ARG A 363 10.63 -5.20 17.15
C ARG A 363 11.82 -5.88 16.42
N PHE A 364 12.83 -5.09 16.12
CA PHE A 364 14.07 -5.55 15.51
C PHE A 364 15.24 -5.41 16.48
N ASP A 365 16.26 -6.22 16.29
CA ASP A 365 17.48 -6.12 17.07
C ASP A 365 18.12 -4.72 16.93
N SER A 366 18.56 -4.15 18.06
CA SER A 366 19.15 -2.81 18.11
C SER A 366 20.34 -2.65 17.16
N LYS A 367 21.17 -3.71 16.99
CA LYS A 367 22.30 -3.69 16.05
C LYS A 367 21.83 -3.67 14.61
N GLN A 368 20.82 -4.47 14.25
CA GLN A 368 20.26 -4.50 12.91
C GLN A 368 19.71 -3.13 12.50
N ILE A 369 19.02 -2.44 13.42
CA ILE A 369 18.51 -1.08 13.17
C ILE A 369 19.68 -0.11 12.98
N GLN A 370 20.70 -0.14 13.85
CA GLN A 370 21.83 0.77 13.78
C GLN A 370 22.66 0.61 12.51
N GLU A 371 22.91 -0.62 12.06
CA GLU A 371 23.64 -0.92 10.82
C GLU A 371 22.92 -0.46 9.56
N ASN A 372 21.59 -0.47 9.57
CA ASN A 372 20.77 -0.08 8.42
C ASN A 372 20.28 1.37 8.46
N LEU A 373 20.47 2.10 9.57
CA LEU A 373 20.16 3.52 9.63
C LEU A 373 21.26 4.33 8.92
N PRO A 374 20.91 5.17 7.92
CA PRO A 374 21.88 6.03 7.24
C PRO A 374 22.63 6.88 8.28
N GLN A 375 23.96 6.98 8.15
CA GLN A 375 24.76 7.82 9.04
C GLN A 375 24.27 9.28 8.94
N GLN A 376 24.14 9.94 10.08
CA GLN A 376 23.86 11.38 10.09
C GLN A 376 24.96 12.10 9.31
N LYS A 377 24.61 12.79 8.23
CA LYS A 377 25.50 13.79 7.65
C LYS A 377 25.80 14.80 8.76
N ARG A 378 27.03 14.79 9.28
CA ARG A 378 27.51 15.85 10.17
C ARG A 378 27.25 17.15 9.41
N ARG A 379 26.35 17.99 9.91
CA ARG A 379 26.29 19.37 9.48
C ARG A 379 27.65 19.98 9.88
N SER A 380 28.50 20.18 8.88
CA SER A 380 29.63 21.09 9.06
C SER A 380 29.07 22.47 9.45
N LEU A 381 29.45 22.91 10.62
CA LEU A 381 29.22 24.26 11.15
C LEU A 381 29.81 25.31 10.20
#